data_84e4f3b35934007065d3289229ec0449
#
_entry.id   84e4f3b35934007065d3289229ec0449
#
_cell.length_a   1.000
_cell.length_b   1.000
_cell.length_c   1.000
_cell.angle_alpha   90.00
_cell.angle_beta   90.00
_cell.angle_gamma   90.00
#
_symmetry.space_group_name_H-M   'P 1'
#
loop_
_entity.id
_entity.type
_entity.pdbx_description
1 polymer ?
#
loop_
_entity_poly.entity_id
_entity_poly.type
_entity_poly.pdbx_seq_one_letter_code
_entity_poly.pdbx_strand_id
1 'polypeptide(L)'
;MPIPVNKPKNAFEGVGAGQTATARIGVGMRIHNLMIPYSGATLAQIKEIRVIANGQAIQRLIGADVIDAVNQFDGRNAANGIIVIDFERFGVTLRGPREITCLDTTKNPKIRNVITTVSVEVDIDGAATNPVLGTPQAKESAMVKEPSELMKFNRVFGYDPQGSGEFQIA
;
A
#
# COMPACT_ATOMS: atom_id res chain seq x y z
N MET A 1 -11.60 -18.89 -11.08
CA MET A 1 -10.82 -17.72 -10.59
C MET A 1 -9.56 -18.20 -9.90
N PRO A 2 -8.39 -17.60 -10.16
CA PRO A 2 -7.14 -18.00 -9.52
C PRO A 2 -7.20 -17.78 -8.00
N ILE A 3 -6.61 -18.70 -7.24
CA ILE A 3 -6.56 -18.59 -5.77
C ILE A 3 -5.40 -17.67 -5.41
N PRO A 4 -5.63 -16.62 -4.60
CA PRO A 4 -4.54 -15.76 -4.14
C PRO A 4 -3.59 -16.50 -3.19
N VAL A 5 -2.28 -16.26 -3.35
CA VAL A 5 -1.21 -16.86 -2.55
C VAL A 5 -0.31 -15.74 -2.01
N ASN A 6 0.14 -15.87 -0.78
CA ASN A 6 1.13 -14.94 -0.20
C ASN A 6 2.53 -15.31 -0.70
N LYS A 7 3.27 -14.32 -1.20
CA LYS A 7 4.65 -14.49 -1.67
C LYS A 7 5.56 -13.40 -1.12
N PRO A 8 6.75 -13.73 -0.63
CA PRO A 8 7.74 -12.72 -0.27
C PRO A 8 8.22 -11.96 -1.50
N LYS A 9 8.55 -10.69 -1.30
CA LYS A 9 9.10 -9.78 -2.29
C LYS A 9 10.56 -9.46 -1.98
N ASN A 10 11.16 -8.51 -2.69
CA ASN A 10 12.51 -8.06 -2.37
C ASN A 10 12.54 -7.36 -1.02
N ALA A 11 13.62 -7.53 -0.28
CA ALA A 11 13.84 -6.82 0.98
C ALA A 11 13.94 -5.31 0.74
N PHE A 12 13.72 -4.53 1.79
CA PHE A 12 13.96 -3.09 1.76
C PHE A 12 15.47 -2.80 1.75
N GLU A 13 15.84 -1.83 0.95
CA GLU A 13 17.17 -1.20 0.93
C GLU A 13 17.07 0.18 1.60
N GLY A 14 18.15 0.62 2.24
CA GLY A 14 18.21 1.96 2.87
C GLY A 14 17.40 2.09 4.16
N VAL A 15 17.18 1.01 4.90
CA VAL A 15 16.47 1.07 6.19
C VAL A 15 17.36 1.73 7.23
N GLY A 16 16.93 2.88 7.75
CA GLY A 16 17.66 3.63 8.77
C GLY A 16 16.84 4.83 9.27
N ALA A 17 17.21 5.34 10.44
CA ALA A 17 16.59 6.54 11.00
C ALA A 17 16.83 7.75 10.07
N GLY A 18 15.78 8.51 9.77
CA GLY A 18 15.84 9.66 8.87
C GLY A 18 16.06 9.31 7.39
N GLN A 19 15.93 8.04 7.01
CA GLN A 19 16.12 7.56 5.65
C GLN A 19 14.80 7.15 5.00
N THR A 20 14.82 7.14 3.66
CA THR A 20 13.76 6.53 2.86
C THR A 20 14.18 5.12 2.46
N ALA A 21 13.50 4.13 3.01
CA ALA A 21 13.70 2.73 2.64
C ALA A 21 12.90 2.39 1.39
N THR A 22 13.48 1.65 0.46
CA THR A 22 12.83 1.29 -0.81
C THR A 22 12.85 -0.22 -1.03
N ALA A 23 11.71 -0.80 -1.39
CA ALA A 23 11.61 -2.18 -1.84
C ALA A 23 11.00 -2.26 -3.24
N ARG A 24 11.63 -3.02 -4.13
CA ARG A 24 11.10 -3.30 -5.46
C ARG A 24 10.16 -4.50 -5.40
N ILE A 25 8.96 -4.30 -5.92
CA ILE A 25 7.92 -5.35 -5.96
C ILE A 25 7.93 -5.97 -7.35
N GLY A 26 8.10 -7.29 -7.42
CA GLY A 26 8.06 -8.00 -8.70
C GLY A 26 6.70 -7.86 -9.38
N VAL A 27 6.69 -7.65 -10.69
CA VAL A 27 5.50 -7.53 -11.54
C VAL A 27 5.14 -8.85 -12.22
N GLY A 28 4.01 -8.90 -12.90
CA GLY A 28 3.54 -10.08 -13.65
C GLY A 28 2.41 -10.85 -12.97
N MET A 29 2.00 -10.39 -11.79
CA MET A 29 0.88 -10.97 -11.03
C MET A 29 -0.14 -9.87 -10.68
N ARG A 30 -1.32 -10.27 -10.28
CA ARG A 30 -2.32 -9.37 -9.68
C ARG A 30 -2.04 -9.29 -8.19
N ILE A 31 -1.76 -8.10 -7.69
CA ILE A 31 -1.42 -7.85 -6.28
C ILE A 31 -2.68 -7.36 -5.56
N HIS A 32 -3.11 -8.09 -4.55
CA HIS A 32 -4.31 -7.80 -3.77
C HIS A 32 -3.99 -6.93 -2.55
N ASN A 33 -2.93 -7.25 -1.84
CA ASN A 33 -2.39 -6.43 -0.76
C ASN A 33 -0.88 -6.65 -0.58
N LEU A 34 -0.26 -5.72 0.11
CA LEU A 34 1.12 -5.81 0.59
C LEU A 34 1.11 -5.76 2.11
N MET A 35 1.85 -6.66 2.73
CA MET A 35 2.08 -6.71 4.17
C MET A 35 3.56 -6.43 4.43
N ILE A 36 3.85 -5.42 5.24
CA ILE A 36 5.20 -4.98 5.58
C ILE A 36 5.39 -5.14 7.07
N PRO A 37 6.12 -6.17 7.52
CA PRO A 37 6.50 -6.29 8.93
C PRO A 37 7.46 -5.16 9.29
N TYR A 38 7.30 -4.59 10.48
CA TYR A 38 8.21 -3.57 11.00
C TYR A 38 8.46 -3.75 12.51
N SER A 39 9.61 -3.32 12.95
CA SER A 39 9.99 -3.31 14.36
C SER A 39 11.07 -2.25 14.62
N GLY A 40 11.38 -1.98 15.89
CA GLY A 40 12.39 -0.99 16.26
C GLY A 40 12.02 0.47 15.94
N ALA A 41 10.81 0.70 15.47
CA ALA A 41 10.17 1.99 15.29
C ALA A 41 8.70 1.88 15.70
N THR A 42 8.11 2.97 16.18
CA THR A 42 6.68 3.08 16.38
C THR A 42 6.00 3.42 15.05
N LEU A 43 4.70 3.16 14.93
CA LEU A 43 3.97 3.57 13.75
C LEU A 43 4.05 5.10 13.52
N ALA A 44 4.05 5.90 14.58
CA ALA A 44 4.23 7.36 14.53
C ALA A 44 5.59 7.80 13.95
N GLN A 45 6.61 6.94 13.99
CA GLN A 45 7.92 7.19 13.38
C GLN A 45 8.00 6.77 11.92
N ILE A 46 6.93 6.24 11.35
CA ILE A 46 6.78 6.01 9.91
C ILE A 46 6.03 7.20 9.34
N LYS A 47 6.77 8.14 8.72
CA LYS A 47 6.22 9.43 8.27
C LYS A 47 5.33 9.30 7.06
N GLU A 48 5.77 8.54 6.08
CA GLU A 48 5.05 8.36 4.83
C GLU A 48 5.34 7.00 4.23
N ILE A 49 4.32 6.42 3.59
CA ILE A 49 4.47 5.25 2.75
C ILE A 49 3.95 5.60 1.37
N ARG A 50 4.75 5.35 0.34
CA ARG A 50 4.39 5.55 -1.07
C ARG A 50 4.44 4.22 -1.80
N VAL A 51 3.39 3.92 -2.55
CA VAL A 51 3.41 2.87 -3.56
C VAL A 51 3.53 3.55 -4.92
N ILE A 52 4.59 3.22 -5.63
CA ILE A 52 4.94 3.84 -6.91
C ILE A 52 4.81 2.79 -8.02
N ALA A 53 4.01 3.09 -9.04
CA ALA A 53 3.87 2.27 -10.24
C ALA A 53 4.26 3.09 -11.46
N ASN A 54 5.14 2.57 -12.31
CA ASN A 54 5.67 3.27 -13.49
C ASN A 54 6.17 4.69 -13.19
N GLY A 55 6.81 4.88 -12.02
CA GLY A 55 7.34 6.18 -11.58
C GLY A 55 6.30 7.16 -11.02
N GLN A 56 5.03 6.77 -10.91
CA GLN A 56 3.98 7.59 -10.33
C GLN A 56 3.50 7.01 -8.99
N ALA A 57 3.37 7.86 -7.97
CA ALA A 57 2.80 7.45 -6.69
C ALA A 57 1.30 7.20 -6.85
N ILE A 58 0.90 5.93 -6.77
CA ILE A 58 -0.49 5.50 -6.87
C ILE A 58 -1.20 5.47 -5.52
N GLN A 59 -0.44 5.31 -4.43
CA GLN A 59 -0.94 5.47 -3.06
C GLN A 59 0.07 6.25 -2.23
N ARG A 60 -0.41 7.15 -1.39
CA ARG A 60 0.37 7.90 -0.41
C ARG A 60 -0.36 7.86 0.92
N LEU A 61 0.29 7.33 1.93
CA LEU A 61 -0.20 7.26 3.29
C LEU A 61 0.73 8.11 4.16
N ILE A 62 0.27 9.31 4.53
CA ILE A 62 1.05 10.31 5.25
C ILE A 62 0.67 10.25 6.73
N GLY A 63 1.63 9.89 7.58
CA GLY A 63 1.46 9.78 9.02
C GLY A 63 0.86 8.45 9.47
N ALA A 64 1.19 8.09 10.68
CA ALA A 64 0.77 6.84 11.29
C ALA A 64 -0.73 6.73 11.49
N ASP A 65 -1.35 7.83 11.92
CA ASP A 65 -2.78 7.87 12.21
C ASP A 65 -3.60 7.60 10.94
N VAL A 66 -3.07 8.01 9.79
CA VAL A 66 -3.71 7.75 8.50
C VAL A 66 -3.64 6.27 8.10
N ILE A 67 -2.49 5.62 8.34
CA ILE A 67 -2.33 4.19 8.05
C ILE A 67 -3.33 3.39 8.89
N ASP A 68 -3.42 3.70 10.17
CA ASP A 68 -4.37 3.05 11.07
C ASP A 68 -5.83 3.41 10.74
N ALA A 69 -6.13 4.67 10.44
CA ALA A 69 -7.46 5.09 10.05
C ALA A 69 -7.95 4.39 8.78
N VAL A 70 -7.09 4.27 7.76
CA VAL A 70 -7.41 3.54 6.52
C VAL A 70 -7.64 2.05 6.81
N ASN A 71 -6.79 1.43 7.64
CA ASN A 71 -6.93 0.03 8.00
C ASN A 71 -8.21 -0.22 8.81
N GLN A 72 -8.53 0.65 9.77
CA GLN A 72 -9.77 0.56 10.56
C GLN A 72 -11.01 0.81 9.71
N PHE A 73 -10.97 1.78 8.81
CA PHE A 73 -12.06 2.02 7.85
C PHE A 73 -12.30 0.79 6.94
N ASP A 74 -11.24 0.12 6.56
CA ASP A 74 -11.31 -1.12 5.80
C ASP A 74 -11.69 -2.36 6.67
N GLY A 75 -11.99 -2.17 7.96
CA GLY A 75 -12.40 -3.24 8.88
C GLY A 75 -11.25 -4.09 9.39
N ARG A 76 -10.01 -3.61 9.34
CA ARG A 76 -8.83 -4.24 9.94
C ARG A 76 -8.61 -3.72 11.35
N ASN A 77 -7.93 -4.52 12.16
CA ASN A 77 -7.41 -4.07 13.45
C ASN A 77 -6.26 -3.06 13.24
N ALA A 78 -5.99 -2.25 14.26
CA ALA A 78 -4.84 -1.36 14.28
C ALA A 78 -3.54 -2.11 13.98
N ALA A 79 -2.64 -1.46 13.25
CA ALA A 79 -1.35 -2.04 12.91
C ALA A 79 -0.51 -2.27 14.17
N ASN A 80 -0.08 -3.49 14.39
CA ASN A 80 0.84 -3.85 15.46
C ASN A 80 2.00 -4.67 14.87
N GLY A 81 3.07 -4.00 14.49
CA GLY A 81 4.24 -4.63 13.87
C GLY A 81 4.05 -5.05 12.40
N ILE A 82 2.88 -4.83 11.80
CA ILE A 82 2.62 -5.13 10.40
C ILE A 82 1.79 -4.00 9.77
N ILE A 83 2.31 -3.39 8.72
CA ILE A 83 1.58 -2.44 7.89
C ILE A 83 0.92 -3.21 6.76
N VAL A 84 -0.36 -2.96 6.51
CA VAL A 84 -1.10 -3.56 5.40
C VAL A 84 -1.52 -2.47 4.42
N ILE A 85 -1.18 -2.64 3.17
CA ILE A 85 -1.59 -1.76 2.06
C ILE A 85 -2.51 -2.57 1.16
N ASP A 86 -3.80 -2.23 1.16
CA ASP A 86 -4.80 -2.91 0.35
C ASP A 86 -4.99 -2.22 -1.00
N PHE A 87 -4.94 -3.00 -2.07
CA PHE A 87 -5.36 -2.61 -3.41
C PHE A 87 -6.79 -3.07 -3.72
N GLU A 88 -7.29 -4.05 -2.98
CA GLU A 88 -8.68 -4.49 -3.04
C GLU A 88 -9.60 -3.57 -2.23
N ARG A 89 -10.85 -3.49 -2.61
CA ARG A 89 -11.87 -2.87 -1.79
C ARG A 89 -12.25 -3.83 -0.68
N PHE A 90 -11.66 -3.63 0.50
CA PHE A 90 -11.95 -4.43 1.69
C PHE A 90 -13.41 -4.22 2.14
N GLY A 91 -13.99 -5.19 2.82
CA GLY A 91 -15.39 -5.11 3.28
C GLY A 91 -16.45 -5.48 2.23
N VAL A 92 -16.08 -5.63 0.96
CA VAL A 92 -16.98 -6.18 -0.04
C VAL A 92 -17.03 -7.70 0.12
N THR A 93 -18.20 -8.23 0.47
CA THR A 93 -18.39 -9.66 0.73
C THR A 93 -18.31 -10.52 -0.53
N LEU A 94 -18.71 -9.96 -1.66
CA LEU A 94 -18.67 -10.65 -2.94
C LEU A 94 -17.25 -10.67 -3.51
N ARG A 95 -16.77 -11.86 -3.83
CA ARG A 95 -15.40 -12.07 -4.33
C ARG A 95 -15.14 -11.35 -5.67
N GLY A 96 -16.09 -11.37 -6.60
CA GLY A 96 -15.94 -10.74 -7.90
C GLY A 96 -15.61 -9.24 -7.82
N PRO A 97 -16.47 -8.40 -7.22
CA PRO A 97 -16.20 -6.98 -7.03
C PRO A 97 -14.94 -6.68 -6.24
N ARG A 98 -14.54 -7.55 -5.30
CA ARG A 98 -13.30 -7.40 -4.55
C ARG A 98 -12.07 -7.63 -5.42
N GLU A 99 -12.08 -8.65 -6.27
CA GLU A 99 -10.95 -8.99 -7.12
C GLU A 99 -10.73 -8.02 -8.28
N ILE A 100 -11.75 -7.27 -8.72
CA ILE A 100 -11.59 -6.31 -9.81
C ILE A 100 -10.81 -5.06 -9.42
N THR A 101 -10.62 -4.78 -8.13
CA THR A 101 -9.94 -3.58 -7.63
C THR A 101 -8.47 -3.80 -7.27
N CYS A 102 -7.89 -4.96 -7.57
CA CYS A 102 -6.49 -5.25 -7.30
C CYS A 102 -5.53 -4.44 -8.20
N LEU A 103 -4.28 -4.34 -7.78
CA LEU A 103 -3.20 -3.80 -8.61
C LEU A 103 -2.79 -4.87 -9.63
N ASP A 104 -3.23 -4.72 -10.87
CA ASP A 104 -2.93 -5.67 -11.93
C ASP A 104 -1.62 -5.29 -12.64
N THR A 105 -0.57 -6.07 -12.37
CA THR A 105 0.74 -5.91 -13.00
C THR A 105 1.00 -6.98 -14.07
N THR A 106 -0.03 -7.70 -14.49
CA THR A 106 0.10 -8.71 -15.54
C THR A 106 0.23 -8.04 -16.92
N LYS A 107 0.77 -8.77 -17.88
CA LYS A 107 0.84 -8.32 -19.28
C LYS A 107 -0.44 -8.72 -20.03
N ASN A 108 -1.60 -8.50 -19.44
CA ASN A 108 -2.84 -8.80 -20.10
C ASN A 108 -3.06 -7.82 -21.27
N PRO A 109 -3.30 -8.31 -22.52
CA PRO A 109 -3.43 -7.45 -23.69
C PRO A 109 -4.65 -6.53 -23.66
N LYS A 110 -5.59 -6.75 -22.74
CA LYS A 110 -6.76 -5.90 -22.52
C LYS A 110 -6.51 -4.71 -21.60
N ILE A 111 -5.37 -4.69 -20.89
CA ILE A 111 -4.97 -3.57 -20.03
C ILE A 111 -4.30 -2.50 -20.87
N ARG A 112 -4.84 -1.28 -20.85
CA ARG A 112 -4.27 -0.15 -21.62
C ARG A 112 -2.96 0.36 -21.04
N ASN A 113 -2.90 0.48 -19.71
CA ASN A 113 -1.74 1.01 -18.99
C ASN A 113 -1.02 -0.12 -18.25
N VAL A 114 -0.16 -0.83 -18.97
CA VAL A 114 0.61 -1.93 -18.39
C VAL A 114 1.60 -1.38 -17.34
N ILE A 115 1.51 -1.94 -16.13
CA ILE A 115 2.44 -1.63 -15.06
C ILE A 115 3.68 -2.51 -15.23
N THR A 116 4.81 -1.88 -15.47
CA THR A 116 6.10 -2.53 -15.68
C THR A 116 7.03 -2.47 -14.47
N THR A 117 6.81 -1.51 -13.59
CA THR A 117 7.59 -1.33 -12.36
C THR A 117 6.68 -1.00 -11.20
N VAL A 118 6.95 -1.62 -10.05
CA VAL A 118 6.30 -1.29 -8.78
C VAL A 118 7.39 -1.21 -7.71
N SER A 119 7.36 -0.16 -6.90
CA SER A 119 8.17 -0.04 -5.69
C SER A 119 7.34 0.49 -4.53
N VAL A 120 7.80 0.19 -3.34
CA VAL A 120 7.28 0.76 -2.10
C VAL A 120 8.40 1.55 -1.44
N GLU A 121 8.12 2.77 -1.08
CA GLU A 121 9.01 3.63 -0.32
C GLU A 121 8.40 3.90 1.06
N VAL A 122 9.25 3.89 2.08
CA VAL A 122 8.88 4.13 3.47
C VAL A 122 9.82 5.17 4.05
N ASP A 123 9.30 6.33 4.39
CA ASP A 123 10.06 7.39 5.06
C ASP A 123 10.05 7.17 6.57
N ILE A 124 11.22 7.02 7.16
CA ILE A 124 11.41 6.73 8.57
C ILE A 124 11.89 7.99 9.30
N ASP A 125 11.28 8.28 10.45
CA ASP A 125 11.66 9.42 11.27
C ASP A 125 13.11 9.28 11.79
N GLY A 126 13.81 10.42 11.89
CA GLY A 126 15.14 10.48 12.47
C GLY A 126 15.20 10.13 13.96
N ALA A 127 14.07 10.19 14.67
CA ALA A 127 13.96 9.77 16.06
C ALA A 127 13.79 8.25 16.26
N ALA A 128 13.69 7.47 15.19
CA ALA A 128 13.66 6.01 15.28
C ALA A 128 15.02 5.47 15.74
N THR A 129 15.04 4.63 16.78
CA THR A 129 16.31 4.21 17.41
C THR A 129 16.99 3.08 16.63
N ASN A 130 16.24 2.12 16.16
CA ASN A 130 16.76 0.96 15.41
C ASN A 130 15.67 0.39 14.50
N PRO A 131 15.25 1.14 13.47
CA PRO A 131 14.15 0.75 12.61
C PRO A 131 14.53 -0.48 11.78
N VAL A 132 13.63 -1.45 11.75
CA VAL A 132 13.73 -2.65 10.91
C VAL A 132 12.45 -2.76 10.08
N LEU A 133 12.60 -2.88 8.77
CA LEU A 133 11.53 -3.25 7.87
C LEU A 133 11.77 -4.69 7.37
N GLY A 134 10.85 -5.58 7.67
CA GLY A 134 10.90 -6.95 7.19
C GLY A 134 10.60 -7.05 5.69
N THR A 135 10.90 -8.19 5.10
CA THR A 135 10.61 -8.46 3.69
C THR A 135 9.10 -8.33 3.42
N PRO A 136 8.70 -7.46 2.49
CA PRO A 136 7.29 -7.32 2.13
C PRO A 136 6.72 -8.64 1.61
N GLN A 137 5.49 -8.93 2.00
CA GLN A 137 4.74 -10.07 1.46
C GLN A 137 3.56 -9.57 0.65
N ALA A 138 3.43 -10.06 -0.57
CA ALA A 138 2.31 -9.74 -1.43
C ALA A 138 1.33 -10.91 -1.50
N LYS A 139 0.04 -10.62 -1.31
CA LYS A 139 -1.03 -11.54 -1.66
C LYS A 139 -1.29 -11.41 -3.15
N GLU A 140 -1.00 -12.45 -3.91
CA GLU A 140 -1.00 -12.42 -5.37
C GLU A 140 -1.90 -13.49 -5.99
N SER A 141 -2.42 -13.19 -7.17
CA SER A 141 -3.10 -14.18 -8.02
C SER A 141 -2.63 -14.07 -9.48
N ALA A 142 -2.88 -15.12 -10.24
CA ALA A 142 -2.55 -15.14 -11.67
C ALA A 142 -3.47 -14.20 -12.47
N MET A 143 -3.05 -13.91 -13.70
CA MET A 143 -3.82 -13.16 -14.69
C MET A 143 -5.22 -13.75 -14.88
N VAL A 144 -6.21 -12.89 -15.08
CA VAL A 144 -7.58 -13.25 -15.44
C VAL A 144 -7.88 -12.88 -16.89
N LYS A 145 -8.84 -13.57 -17.51
CA LYS A 145 -9.20 -13.34 -18.91
C LYS A 145 -9.79 -11.93 -19.14
N GLU A 146 -10.61 -11.48 -18.18
CA GLU A 146 -11.28 -10.18 -18.22
C GLU A 146 -10.76 -9.35 -17.03
N PRO A 147 -9.66 -8.61 -17.19
CA PRO A 147 -9.14 -7.75 -16.12
C PRO A 147 -10.02 -6.52 -15.98
N SER A 148 -10.05 -5.97 -14.79
CA SER A 148 -10.53 -4.61 -14.56
C SER A 148 -9.35 -3.68 -14.33
N GLU A 149 -9.41 -2.50 -14.93
CA GLU A 149 -8.43 -1.43 -14.68
C GLU A 149 -8.79 -0.59 -13.44
N LEU A 150 -9.83 -1.00 -12.71
CA LEU A 150 -10.22 -0.33 -11.49
C LEU A 150 -9.21 -0.66 -10.38
N MET A 151 -8.70 0.37 -9.74
CA MET A 151 -7.80 0.25 -8.61
C MET A 151 -8.31 1.12 -7.46
N LYS A 152 -8.14 0.63 -6.23
CA LYS A 152 -8.41 1.44 -5.05
C LYS A 152 -7.32 2.49 -4.88
N PHE A 153 -7.71 3.75 -4.87
CA PHE A 153 -6.83 4.88 -4.53
C PHE A 153 -7.21 5.41 -3.15
N ASN A 154 -6.23 5.52 -2.29
CA ASN A 154 -6.36 6.26 -1.05
C ASN A 154 -5.70 7.63 -1.24
N ARG A 155 -6.48 8.69 -1.14
CA ARG A 155 -5.98 10.06 -1.11
C ARG A 155 -6.23 10.63 0.28
N VAL A 156 -5.18 11.15 0.88
CA VAL A 156 -5.26 11.84 2.15
C VAL A 156 -5.04 13.31 1.90
N PHE A 157 -5.99 14.11 2.34
CA PHE A 157 -5.89 15.56 2.31
C PHE A 157 -5.65 16.03 3.74
N GLY A 158 -4.47 16.60 4.00
CA GLY A 158 -4.20 17.33 5.24
C GLY A 158 -4.95 18.67 5.17
N TYR A 159 -5.75 18.93 6.18
CA TYR A 159 -6.39 20.22 6.38
C TYR A 159 -5.99 20.76 7.75
N ASP A 160 -5.40 21.96 7.77
CA ASP A 160 -5.05 22.67 8.98
C ASP A 160 -6.09 23.79 9.21
N PRO A 161 -7.05 23.59 10.13
CA PRO A 161 -8.11 24.56 10.40
C PRO A 161 -7.52 25.79 11.09
N GLN A 162 -7.33 26.87 10.33
CA GLN A 162 -6.91 28.16 10.82
C GLN A 162 -8.15 28.96 11.33
N GLY A 163 -8.70 28.61 12.49
CA GLY A 163 -9.80 29.38 13.12
C GLY A 163 -11.08 28.57 13.41
N SER A 164 -12.04 29.22 14.04
CA SER A 164 -13.32 28.65 14.48
C SER A 164 -14.47 28.88 13.49
N GLY A 165 -14.28 28.63 12.20
CA GLY A 165 -15.32 28.79 11.18
C GLY A 165 -15.89 27.46 10.67
N GLU A 166 -17.03 27.51 9.97
CA GLU A 166 -17.49 26.38 9.18
C GLU A 166 -16.57 26.17 7.96
N PHE A 167 -16.14 24.92 7.76
CA PHE A 167 -15.26 24.55 6.67
C PHE A 167 -16.00 23.64 5.70
N GLN A 168 -16.06 24.01 4.44
CA GLN A 168 -16.55 23.16 3.37
C GLN A 168 -15.38 22.34 2.81
N ILE A 169 -15.47 21.03 2.88
CA ILE A 169 -14.56 20.10 2.20
C ILE A 169 -15.19 19.81 0.83
N ALA A 170 -14.61 20.32 -0.22
CA ALA A 170 -15.04 20.10 -1.60
C ALA A 170 -14.40 18.85 -2.20
#